data_6ac080d45116c6c59c115144c7517c34
#
_entry.id   6ac080d45116c6c59c115144c7517c34
#
_cell.length_a   1.000
_cell.length_b   1.000
_cell.length_c   1.000
_cell.angle_alpha   90.00
_cell.angle_beta   90.00
_cell.angle_gamma   90.00
#
_symmetry.space_group_name_H-M   'P 1'
#
loop_
_entity.id
_entity.type
_entity.pdbx_description
1 polymer ?
#
loop_
_entity_poly.entity_id
_entity_poly.type
_entity_poly.pdbx_seq_one_letter_code
_entity_poly.pdbx_strand_id
1 'polypeptide(L)'
;MLELQNLVINYDKHRVINQLSIQFEMQKIHGLVGFNGSGKTTLLQAIFGTKKLSAGKILLAGKTINHRDIAYLPTSNFFYSYLTGREYLRLFPQKNPHFKQDVWEELMHLPLDELIEHYSTGMKKKLALIAILKLDKKVILLDEPFNGLDLESGKILNLLLDRLAERGKTVIITSHIIETLTASCHQIHLLEKGNIQKTFDRENFDSIEKELFDKFITKANDLLDDAI
;
A
#
# COMPACT_ATOMS: atom_id res chain seq x y z
N MET A 1 -17.15 3.88 -4.87
CA MET A 1 -16.68 2.55 -4.47
C MET A 1 -15.63 2.10 -5.47
N LEU A 2 -14.54 1.51 -5.01
CA LEU A 2 -13.58 0.79 -5.83
C LEU A 2 -13.94 -0.70 -5.73
N GLU A 3 -14.26 -1.32 -6.86
CA GLU A 3 -14.79 -2.69 -6.92
C GLU A 3 -13.86 -3.57 -7.75
N LEU A 4 -13.49 -4.70 -7.19
CA LEU A 4 -12.76 -5.77 -7.84
C LEU A 4 -13.74 -6.93 -8.04
N GLN A 5 -13.92 -7.39 -9.27
CA GLN A 5 -14.92 -8.41 -9.60
C GLN A 5 -14.27 -9.61 -10.30
N ASN A 6 -14.26 -10.76 -9.62
CA ASN A 6 -13.77 -12.05 -10.09
C ASN A 6 -12.35 -11.98 -10.69
N LEU A 7 -11.44 -11.29 -10.00
CA LEU A 7 -10.08 -11.09 -10.50
C LEU A 7 -9.32 -12.41 -10.53
N VAL A 8 -8.70 -12.71 -11.67
CA VAL A 8 -7.73 -13.79 -11.82
C VAL A 8 -6.43 -13.19 -12.34
N ILE A 9 -5.32 -13.48 -11.65
CA ILE A 9 -3.99 -13.02 -12.05
C ILE A 9 -3.03 -14.20 -12.00
N ASN A 10 -2.34 -14.43 -13.10
CA ASN A 10 -1.36 -15.49 -13.25
C ASN A 10 0.04 -14.90 -13.48
N TYR A 11 1.06 -15.60 -12.98
CA TYR A 11 2.45 -15.52 -13.41
C TYR A 11 2.78 -16.83 -14.11
N ASP A 12 2.85 -16.80 -15.43
CA ASP A 12 2.95 -17.98 -16.28
C ASP A 12 1.86 -19.02 -15.94
N LYS A 13 2.27 -20.16 -15.38
CA LYS A 13 1.35 -21.24 -14.98
C LYS A 13 0.88 -21.13 -13.52
N HIS A 14 1.45 -20.21 -12.75
CA HIS A 14 1.12 -20.06 -11.34
C HIS A 14 0.03 -19.02 -11.12
N ARG A 15 -1.10 -19.42 -10.55
CA ARG A 15 -2.21 -18.54 -10.20
C ARG A 15 -1.94 -17.89 -8.86
N VAL A 16 -1.79 -16.55 -8.86
CA VAL A 16 -1.51 -15.75 -7.64
C VAL A 16 -2.79 -15.16 -7.06
N ILE A 17 -3.70 -14.68 -7.90
CA ILE A 17 -5.03 -14.21 -7.47
C ILE A 17 -6.08 -15.11 -8.12
N ASN A 18 -7.05 -15.58 -7.32
CA ASN A 18 -7.99 -16.60 -7.72
C ASN A 18 -9.45 -16.18 -7.51
N GLN A 19 -10.08 -15.64 -8.55
CA GLN A 19 -11.49 -15.20 -8.55
C GLN A 19 -11.82 -14.23 -7.40
N LEU A 20 -10.85 -13.37 -7.04
CA LEU A 20 -11.00 -12.43 -5.93
C LEU A 20 -12.06 -11.38 -6.27
N SER A 21 -13.01 -11.22 -5.37
CA SER A 21 -13.97 -10.11 -5.41
C SER A 21 -13.96 -9.37 -4.07
N ILE A 22 -13.85 -8.03 -4.12
CA ILE A 22 -13.87 -7.17 -2.94
C ILE A 22 -14.33 -5.77 -3.33
N GLN A 23 -14.88 -5.06 -2.37
CA GLN A 23 -15.26 -3.66 -2.48
C GLN A 23 -14.53 -2.85 -1.44
N PHE A 24 -13.85 -1.80 -1.87
CA PHE A 24 -13.24 -0.81 -0.99
C PHE A 24 -14.14 0.43 -0.95
N GLU A 25 -14.58 0.76 0.24
CA GLU A 25 -15.36 1.97 0.47
C GLU A 25 -14.50 3.21 0.20
N MET A 26 -15.12 4.24 -0.40
CA MET A 26 -14.39 5.48 -0.65
C MET A 26 -14.16 6.25 0.65
N GLN A 27 -13.12 7.10 0.65
CA GLN A 27 -12.76 7.99 1.77
C GLN A 27 -12.39 7.25 3.06
N LYS A 28 -11.91 6.00 2.90
CA LYS A 28 -11.42 5.17 3.99
C LYS A 28 -9.99 4.71 3.73
N ILE A 29 -9.34 4.31 4.82
CA ILE A 29 -8.04 3.64 4.79
C ILE A 29 -8.31 2.16 4.95
N HIS A 30 -7.89 1.37 3.96
CA HIS A 30 -8.00 -0.08 3.94
C HIS A 30 -6.63 -0.72 4.07
N GLY A 31 -6.51 -1.67 5.00
CA GLY A 31 -5.32 -2.49 5.16
C GLY A 31 -5.46 -3.82 4.41
N LEU A 32 -4.40 -4.26 3.75
CA LEU A 32 -4.27 -5.62 3.25
C LEU A 32 -3.21 -6.35 4.06
N VAL A 33 -3.62 -7.34 4.85
CA VAL A 33 -2.74 -8.19 5.65
C VAL A 33 -2.67 -9.59 5.05
N GLY A 34 -1.55 -10.27 5.24
CA GLY A 34 -1.35 -11.64 4.80
C GLY A 34 0.13 -11.99 4.73
N PHE A 35 0.44 -13.28 4.75
CA PHE A 35 1.82 -13.78 4.67
C PHE A 35 2.50 -13.39 3.36
N ASN A 36 3.84 -13.48 3.34
CA ASN A 36 4.61 -13.29 2.11
C ASN A 36 4.14 -14.29 1.04
N GLY A 37 3.99 -13.80 -0.20
CA GLY A 37 3.46 -14.61 -1.29
C GLY A 37 1.93 -14.73 -1.34
N SER A 38 1.16 -14.12 -0.43
CA SER A 38 -0.31 -14.15 -0.47
C SER A 38 -0.92 -13.40 -1.67
N GLY A 39 -0.16 -12.50 -2.32
CA GLY A 39 -0.59 -11.76 -3.50
C GLY A 39 -0.86 -10.27 -3.28
N LYS A 40 -0.50 -9.68 -2.11
CA LYS A 40 -0.74 -8.26 -1.78
C LYS A 40 -0.19 -7.30 -2.86
N THR A 41 1.12 -7.34 -3.09
CA THR A 41 1.78 -6.53 -4.12
C THR A 41 1.18 -6.77 -5.51
N THR A 42 0.91 -8.03 -5.86
CA THR A 42 0.30 -8.39 -7.15
C THR A 42 -1.08 -7.75 -7.30
N LEU A 43 -1.88 -7.74 -6.23
CA LEU A 43 -3.19 -7.11 -6.22
C LEU A 43 -3.08 -5.59 -6.40
N LEU A 44 -2.18 -4.92 -5.68
CA LEU A 44 -1.96 -3.47 -5.84
C LEU A 44 -1.48 -3.13 -7.26
N GLN A 45 -0.55 -3.91 -7.81
CA GLN A 45 -0.06 -3.74 -9.19
C GLN A 45 -1.18 -3.91 -10.23
N ALA A 46 -2.10 -4.85 -10.00
CA ALA A 46 -3.25 -5.05 -10.88
C ALA A 46 -4.24 -3.88 -10.78
N ILE A 47 -4.52 -3.37 -9.58
CA ILE A 47 -5.36 -2.19 -9.38
C ILE A 47 -4.73 -0.97 -10.07
N PHE A 48 -3.42 -0.79 -9.95
CA PHE A 48 -2.70 0.29 -10.64
C PHE A 48 -2.61 0.10 -12.16
N GLY A 49 -2.72 -1.14 -12.67
CA GLY A 49 -2.69 -1.46 -14.09
C GLY A 49 -1.32 -1.86 -14.64
N THR A 50 -0.29 -2.01 -13.79
CA THR A 50 1.03 -2.54 -14.22
C THR A 50 1.03 -4.06 -14.35
N LYS A 51 0.10 -4.75 -13.68
CA LYS A 51 -0.11 -6.20 -13.84
C LYS A 51 -1.40 -6.47 -14.59
N LYS A 52 -1.30 -7.22 -15.69
CA LYS A 52 -2.44 -7.59 -16.52
C LYS A 52 -3.34 -8.61 -15.81
N LEU A 53 -4.65 -8.39 -15.88
CA LEU A 53 -5.65 -9.35 -15.44
C LEU A 53 -5.74 -10.50 -16.45
N SER A 54 -5.84 -11.74 -15.97
CA SER A 54 -6.20 -12.92 -16.77
C SER A 54 -7.72 -13.02 -16.94
N ALA A 55 -8.48 -12.60 -15.92
CA ALA A 55 -9.94 -12.48 -15.96
C ALA A 55 -10.41 -11.46 -14.90
N GLY A 56 -11.69 -11.07 -15.01
CA GLY A 56 -12.32 -10.13 -14.09
C GLY A 56 -12.18 -8.68 -14.54
N LYS A 57 -12.62 -7.76 -13.69
CA LYS A 57 -12.56 -6.32 -13.95
C LYS A 57 -12.41 -5.52 -12.67
N ILE A 58 -11.87 -4.31 -12.79
CA ILE A 58 -11.72 -3.35 -11.71
C ILE A 58 -12.46 -2.08 -12.08
N LEU A 59 -13.36 -1.65 -11.21
CA LEU A 59 -14.23 -0.51 -11.44
C LEU A 59 -14.03 0.55 -10.34
N LEU A 60 -13.94 1.81 -10.74
CA LEU A 60 -14.02 2.96 -9.85
C LEU A 60 -15.29 3.73 -10.15
N ALA A 61 -16.20 3.84 -9.17
CA ALA A 61 -17.52 4.46 -9.33
C ALA A 61 -18.29 3.91 -10.57
N GLY A 62 -18.28 2.58 -10.74
CA GLY A 62 -18.98 1.88 -11.82
C GLY A 62 -18.30 1.93 -13.20
N LYS A 63 -17.18 2.66 -13.34
CA LYS A 63 -16.41 2.77 -14.60
C LYS A 63 -15.10 1.99 -14.49
N THR A 64 -14.65 1.40 -15.60
CA THR A 64 -13.32 0.76 -15.64
C THR A 64 -12.25 1.74 -15.17
N ILE A 65 -11.46 1.32 -14.19
CA ILE A 65 -10.43 2.15 -13.58
C ILE A 65 -9.32 2.47 -14.59
N ASN A 66 -8.79 3.68 -14.50
CA ASN A 66 -7.64 4.11 -15.26
C ASN A 66 -6.48 4.40 -14.28
N HIS A 67 -5.25 4.02 -14.65
CA HIS A 67 -4.05 4.34 -13.87
C HIS A 67 -3.89 5.84 -13.59
N ARG A 68 -4.52 6.71 -14.41
CA ARG A 68 -4.55 8.17 -14.18
C ARG A 68 -5.36 8.57 -12.94
N ASP A 69 -6.21 7.69 -12.43
CA ASP A 69 -7.04 7.94 -11.25
C ASP A 69 -6.36 7.55 -9.94
N ILE A 70 -5.21 6.87 -10.05
CA ILE A 70 -4.52 6.23 -8.94
C ILE A 70 -3.12 6.79 -8.77
N ALA A 71 -2.66 6.92 -7.51
CA ALA A 71 -1.25 7.02 -7.16
C ALA A 71 -0.78 5.69 -6.55
N TYR A 72 0.42 5.26 -6.87
CA TYR A 72 0.98 4.01 -6.37
C TYR A 72 2.41 4.22 -5.85
N LEU A 73 2.64 3.86 -4.60
CA LEU A 73 3.95 3.75 -3.99
C LEU A 73 4.32 2.27 -3.92
N PRO A 74 5.20 1.74 -4.76
CA PRO A 74 5.65 0.36 -4.70
C PRO A 74 6.60 0.14 -3.51
N THR A 75 6.77 -1.11 -3.10
CA THR A 75 7.74 -1.51 -2.07
C THR A 75 9.16 -1.04 -2.42
N SER A 76 9.56 -1.21 -3.69
CA SER A 76 10.84 -0.76 -4.23
C SER A 76 10.62 0.35 -5.24
N ASN A 77 11.30 1.47 -5.04
CA ASN A 77 11.20 2.64 -5.90
C ASN A 77 12.41 2.74 -6.83
N PHE A 78 12.18 3.13 -8.07
CA PHE A 78 13.23 3.42 -9.04
C PHE A 78 13.57 4.92 -9.00
N PHE A 79 14.85 5.22 -8.99
CA PHE A 79 15.37 6.58 -9.07
C PHE A 79 16.40 6.67 -10.20
N TYR A 80 16.38 7.78 -10.92
CA TYR A 80 17.40 8.07 -11.92
C TYR A 80 18.69 8.49 -11.21
N SER A 81 19.83 8.01 -11.72
CA SER A 81 21.14 8.43 -11.24
C SER A 81 21.36 9.93 -11.47
N TYR A 82 22.19 10.53 -10.65
CA TYR A 82 22.59 11.94 -10.75
C TYR A 82 21.48 12.98 -10.60
N LEU A 83 20.29 12.61 -10.13
CA LEU A 83 19.23 13.55 -9.78
C LEU A 83 19.30 13.90 -8.29
N THR A 84 19.08 15.18 -7.99
CA THR A 84 18.77 15.64 -6.64
C THR A 84 17.31 15.29 -6.31
N GLY A 85 16.97 15.27 -5.01
CA GLY A 85 15.59 15.09 -4.57
C GLY A 85 14.65 16.12 -5.18
N ARG A 86 15.08 17.36 -5.29
CA ARG A 86 14.32 18.48 -5.88
C ARG A 86 14.05 18.27 -7.38
N GLU A 87 15.04 17.82 -8.14
CA GLU A 87 14.89 17.51 -9.56
C GLU A 87 13.96 16.32 -9.77
N TYR A 88 14.09 15.27 -8.95
CA TYR A 88 13.16 14.13 -9.00
C TYR A 88 11.71 14.56 -8.78
N LEU A 89 11.43 15.42 -7.79
CA LEU A 89 10.09 15.93 -7.56
C LEU A 89 9.55 16.76 -8.74
N ARG A 90 10.40 17.39 -9.57
CA ARG A 90 9.97 18.11 -10.77
C ARG A 90 9.46 17.18 -11.89
N LEU A 91 9.84 15.90 -11.89
CA LEU A 91 9.32 14.92 -12.85
C LEU A 91 7.82 14.65 -12.65
N PHE A 92 7.28 14.95 -11.48
CA PHE A 92 5.88 14.73 -11.14
C PHE A 92 5.08 16.03 -11.28
N PRO A 93 4.01 16.05 -12.10
CA PRO A 93 3.18 17.24 -12.25
C PRO A 93 2.49 17.58 -10.93
N GLN A 94 2.52 18.87 -10.58
CA GLN A 94 1.80 19.35 -9.40
C GLN A 94 0.33 19.54 -9.76
N LYS A 95 -0.51 18.62 -9.31
CA LYS A 95 -1.97 18.67 -9.42
C LYS A 95 -2.64 19.04 -8.12
N ASN A 96 -1.95 18.84 -6.99
CA ASN A 96 -2.39 19.24 -5.67
C ASN A 96 -2.17 20.75 -5.47
N PRO A 97 -3.23 21.59 -5.39
CA PRO A 97 -3.08 23.03 -5.24
C PRO A 97 -2.52 23.43 -3.87
N HIS A 98 -2.63 22.55 -2.88
CA HIS A 98 -2.16 22.78 -1.50
C HIS A 98 -0.76 22.19 -1.25
N PHE A 99 -0.12 21.64 -2.28
CA PHE A 99 1.19 21.06 -2.13
C PHE A 99 2.26 22.15 -1.98
N LYS A 100 2.96 22.17 -0.85
CA LYS A 100 4.07 23.04 -0.54
C LYS A 100 5.34 22.20 -0.32
N GLN A 101 6.28 22.29 -1.26
CA GLN A 101 7.45 21.43 -1.27
C GLN A 101 8.36 21.71 -0.08
N ASP A 102 8.55 22.97 0.30
CA ASP A 102 9.31 23.43 1.45
C ASP A 102 8.80 22.85 2.77
N VAL A 103 7.47 22.81 2.94
CA VAL A 103 6.85 22.19 4.12
C VAL A 103 7.12 20.69 4.18
N TRP A 104 7.09 19.99 3.02
CA TRP A 104 7.41 18.56 2.98
C TRP A 104 8.90 18.29 3.22
N GLU A 105 9.80 19.15 2.71
CA GLU A 105 11.23 19.10 2.95
C GLU A 105 11.53 19.17 4.45
N GLU A 106 10.95 20.17 5.14
CA GLU A 106 11.06 20.33 6.58
C GLU A 106 10.46 19.14 7.35
N LEU A 107 9.19 18.79 7.08
CA LEU A 107 8.46 17.75 7.81
C LEU A 107 9.11 16.37 7.71
N MET A 108 9.69 16.05 6.57
CA MET A 108 10.30 14.73 6.31
C MET A 108 11.83 14.73 6.52
N HIS A 109 12.40 15.88 6.89
CA HIS A 109 13.86 16.07 7.06
C HIS A 109 14.65 15.56 5.84
N LEU A 110 14.24 15.99 4.64
CA LEU A 110 14.88 15.57 3.39
C LEU A 110 15.79 16.66 2.83
N PRO A 111 17.08 16.40 2.61
CA PRO A 111 17.99 17.34 1.96
C PRO A 111 17.75 17.33 0.43
N LEU A 112 16.71 18.04 -0.04
CA LEU A 112 16.26 17.95 -1.43
C LEU A 112 17.30 18.42 -2.45
N ASP A 113 18.32 19.16 -2.05
CA ASP A 113 19.40 19.62 -2.94
C ASP A 113 20.58 18.63 -3.03
N GLU A 114 20.54 17.54 -2.25
CA GLU A 114 21.53 16.46 -2.36
C GLU A 114 21.11 15.41 -3.41
N LEU A 115 22.11 14.69 -3.95
CA LEU A 115 21.89 13.59 -4.87
C LEU A 115 21.15 12.43 -4.19
N ILE A 116 20.14 11.87 -4.85
CA ILE A 116 19.33 10.74 -4.33
C ILE A 116 20.18 9.49 -4.07
N GLU A 117 21.29 9.33 -4.78
CA GLU A 117 22.20 8.19 -4.55
C GLU A 117 22.77 8.17 -3.13
N HIS A 118 22.91 9.34 -2.47
CA HIS A 118 23.35 9.47 -1.09
C HIS A 118 22.21 9.24 -0.06
N TYR A 119 20.96 9.14 -0.51
CA TYR A 119 19.82 8.94 0.38
C TYR A 119 19.78 7.52 0.95
N SER A 120 19.47 7.43 2.24
CA SER A 120 19.10 6.16 2.86
C SER A 120 17.83 5.55 2.21
N THR A 121 17.57 4.28 2.47
CA THR A 121 16.33 3.62 2.00
C THR A 121 15.08 4.36 2.49
N GLY A 122 15.08 4.80 3.76
CA GLY A 122 13.97 5.57 4.34
C GLY A 122 13.79 6.92 3.66
N MET A 123 14.89 7.67 3.42
CA MET A 123 14.83 8.94 2.70
C MET A 123 14.30 8.78 1.27
N LYS A 124 14.71 7.73 0.56
CA LYS A 124 14.20 7.40 -0.77
C LYS A 124 12.70 7.12 -0.74
N LYS A 125 12.22 6.39 0.27
CA LYS A 125 10.79 6.12 0.44
C LYS A 125 9.99 7.38 0.74
N LYS A 126 10.47 8.24 1.63
CA LYS A 126 9.87 9.56 1.92
C LYS A 126 9.76 10.40 0.65
N LEU A 127 10.83 10.49 -0.13
CA LEU A 127 10.85 11.24 -1.39
C LEU A 127 9.81 10.71 -2.39
N ALA A 128 9.73 9.39 -2.56
CA ALA A 128 8.74 8.76 -3.45
C ALA A 128 7.30 8.99 -2.98
N LEU A 129 7.06 8.95 -1.66
CA LEU A 129 5.76 9.27 -1.07
C LEU A 129 5.37 10.72 -1.39
N ILE A 130 6.27 11.69 -1.16
CA ILE A 130 6.02 13.10 -1.48
C ILE A 130 5.70 13.27 -2.96
N ALA A 131 6.42 12.57 -3.85
CA ALA A 131 6.21 12.65 -5.29
C ALA A 131 4.79 12.23 -5.71
N ILE A 132 4.25 11.14 -5.13
CA ILE A 132 2.89 10.71 -5.46
C ILE A 132 1.80 11.62 -4.88
N LEU A 133 2.06 12.30 -3.74
CA LEU A 133 1.12 13.25 -3.14
C LEU A 133 0.92 14.50 -4.01
N LYS A 134 1.92 14.88 -4.82
CA LYS A 134 1.77 15.97 -5.81
C LYS A 134 0.67 15.69 -6.85
N LEU A 135 0.39 14.42 -7.14
CA LEU A 135 -0.52 13.99 -8.19
C LEU A 135 -2.00 14.16 -7.84
N ASP A 136 -2.34 14.39 -6.59
CA ASP A 136 -3.70 14.60 -6.07
C ASP A 136 -4.72 13.57 -6.53
N LYS A 137 -4.37 12.29 -6.44
CA LYS A 137 -5.25 11.19 -6.87
C LYS A 137 -6.33 10.87 -5.85
N LYS A 138 -7.47 10.33 -6.33
CA LYS A 138 -8.58 9.90 -5.47
C LYS A 138 -8.28 8.60 -4.74
N VAL A 139 -7.56 7.70 -5.40
CA VAL A 139 -7.13 6.40 -4.86
C VAL A 139 -5.62 6.40 -4.71
N ILE A 140 -5.12 6.02 -3.56
CA ILE A 140 -3.70 5.96 -3.23
C ILE A 140 -3.39 4.54 -2.75
N LEU A 141 -2.47 3.88 -3.43
CA LEU A 141 -2.00 2.54 -3.11
C LEU A 141 -0.58 2.65 -2.52
N LEU A 142 -0.38 2.07 -1.34
CA LEU A 142 0.91 2.11 -0.64
C LEU A 142 1.34 0.68 -0.30
N ASP A 143 2.40 0.21 -0.95
CA ASP A 143 2.92 -1.14 -0.74
C ASP A 143 4.05 -1.11 0.29
N GLU A 144 3.78 -1.65 1.49
CA GLU A 144 4.68 -1.66 2.64
C GLU A 144 5.26 -0.26 2.97
N PRO A 145 4.43 0.77 3.15
CA PRO A 145 4.92 2.15 3.25
C PRO A 145 5.73 2.43 4.51
N PHE A 146 5.53 1.65 5.58
CA PHE A 146 6.23 1.81 6.86
C PHE A 146 7.63 1.19 6.87
N ASN A 147 7.94 0.29 5.94
CA ASN A 147 9.23 -0.38 5.91
C ASN A 147 10.39 0.60 5.65
N GLY A 148 11.37 0.58 6.55
CA GLY A 148 12.57 1.42 6.47
C GLY A 148 12.37 2.86 6.93
N LEU A 149 11.22 3.21 7.48
CA LEU A 149 10.99 4.49 8.15
C LEU A 149 11.44 4.42 9.61
N ASP A 150 11.98 5.52 10.11
CA ASP A 150 12.21 5.75 11.54
C ASP A 150 10.87 6.00 12.28
N LEU A 151 10.91 5.98 13.62
CA LEU A 151 9.72 6.15 14.46
C LEU A 151 8.98 7.46 14.18
N GLU A 152 9.70 8.56 14.01
CA GLU A 152 9.11 9.87 13.75
C GLU A 152 8.40 9.89 12.39
N SER A 153 9.07 9.43 11.34
CA SER A 153 8.49 9.33 10.00
C SER A 153 7.29 8.39 9.95
N GLY A 154 7.32 7.30 10.71
CA GLY A 154 6.17 6.40 10.87
C GLY A 154 4.96 7.11 11.50
N LYS A 155 5.17 7.95 12.51
CA LYS A 155 4.10 8.77 13.11
C LYS A 155 3.57 9.82 12.14
N ILE A 156 4.45 10.49 11.40
CA ILE A 156 4.06 11.44 10.35
C ILE A 156 3.23 10.74 9.27
N LEU A 157 3.61 9.53 8.85
CA LEU A 157 2.85 8.74 7.88
C LEU A 157 1.44 8.41 8.40
N ASN A 158 1.28 8.00 9.67
CA ASN A 158 -0.04 7.75 10.25
C ASN A 158 -0.91 9.02 10.22
N LEU A 159 -0.38 10.16 10.67
CA LEU A 159 -1.11 11.44 10.60
C LEU A 159 -1.47 11.83 9.16
N LEU A 160 -0.59 11.56 8.21
CA LEU A 160 -0.85 11.80 6.79
C LEU A 160 -1.99 10.93 6.26
N LEU A 161 -2.03 9.64 6.62
CA LEU A 161 -3.08 8.71 6.21
C LEU A 161 -4.46 9.21 6.68
N ASP A 162 -4.58 9.63 7.94
CA ASP A 162 -5.80 10.20 8.49
C ASP A 162 -6.23 11.46 7.71
N ARG A 163 -5.29 12.38 7.47
CA ARG A 163 -5.56 13.61 6.70
C ARG A 163 -5.98 13.32 5.25
N LEU A 164 -5.44 12.28 4.63
CA LEU A 164 -5.84 11.87 3.28
C LEU A 164 -7.29 11.38 3.26
N ALA A 165 -7.70 10.56 4.22
CA ALA A 165 -9.07 10.07 4.36
C ALA A 165 -10.05 11.23 4.63
N GLU A 166 -9.73 12.13 5.57
CA GLU A 166 -10.50 13.35 5.86
C GLU A 166 -10.70 14.25 4.61
N ARG A 167 -9.70 14.26 3.70
CA ARG A 167 -9.78 14.99 2.42
C ARG A 167 -10.45 14.21 1.30
N GLY A 168 -11.15 13.13 1.63
CA GLY A 168 -11.93 12.34 0.68
C GLY A 168 -11.10 11.37 -0.20
N LYS A 169 -9.84 11.10 0.17
CA LYS A 169 -9.02 10.10 -0.53
C LYS A 169 -9.35 8.70 -0.01
N THR A 170 -9.24 7.72 -0.88
CA THR A 170 -9.27 6.29 -0.50
C THR A 170 -7.85 5.77 -0.53
N VAL A 171 -7.41 5.19 0.57
CA VAL A 171 -6.04 4.68 0.70
C VAL A 171 -6.09 3.17 0.91
N ILE A 172 -5.29 2.42 0.16
CA ILE A 172 -5.09 0.98 0.38
C ILE A 172 -3.63 0.79 0.71
N ILE A 173 -3.35 0.25 1.90
CA ILE A 173 -2.00 0.00 2.38
C ILE A 173 -1.78 -1.49 2.60
N THR A 174 -0.59 -1.99 2.29
CA THR A 174 -0.14 -3.32 2.70
C THR A 174 0.82 -3.20 3.86
N SER A 175 0.78 -4.15 4.77
CA SER A 175 1.83 -4.36 5.76
C SER A 175 1.85 -5.83 6.19
N HIS A 176 3.01 -6.29 6.62
CA HIS A 176 3.17 -7.55 7.35
C HIS A 176 3.19 -7.33 8.87
N ILE A 177 3.13 -6.08 9.33
CA ILE A 177 3.08 -5.68 10.74
C ILE A 177 1.64 -5.25 11.05
N ILE A 178 0.92 -6.05 11.85
CA ILE A 178 -0.51 -5.85 12.14
C ILE A 178 -0.74 -4.52 12.85
N GLU A 179 0.13 -4.17 13.79
CA GLU A 179 0.02 -2.95 14.61
C GLU A 179 0.03 -1.68 13.76
N THR A 180 0.77 -1.67 12.65
CA THR A 180 0.77 -0.52 11.74
C THR A 180 -0.57 -0.36 11.01
N LEU A 181 -1.25 -1.48 10.72
CA LEU A 181 -2.56 -1.45 10.07
C LEU A 181 -3.67 -1.10 11.06
N THR A 182 -3.65 -1.70 12.26
CA THR A 182 -4.68 -1.43 13.29
C THR A 182 -4.64 0.02 13.78
N ALA A 183 -3.47 0.64 13.78
CA ALA A 183 -3.31 2.04 14.16
C ALA A 183 -3.93 3.03 13.16
N SER A 184 -3.99 2.68 11.86
CA SER A 184 -4.33 3.63 10.79
C SER A 184 -5.58 3.25 10.01
N CYS A 185 -5.93 1.97 9.89
CA CYS A 185 -6.98 1.53 8.99
C CYS A 185 -8.38 1.67 9.59
N HIS A 186 -9.37 1.83 8.70
CA HIS A 186 -10.79 1.72 9.02
C HIS A 186 -11.28 0.29 8.85
N GLN A 187 -10.70 -0.44 7.88
CA GLN A 187 -10.97 -1.86 7.61
C GLN A 187 -9.67 -2.56 7.25
N ILE A 188 -9.55 -3.83 7.64
CA ILE A 188 -8.41 -4.68 7.31
C ILE A 188 -8.93 -5.95 6.64
N HIS A 189 -8.33 -6.31 5.50
CA HIS A 189 -8.70 -7.44 4.68
C HIS A 189 -7.59 -8.49 4.72
N LEU A 190 -7.91 -9.70 5.16
CA LEU A 190 -7.00 -10.83 5.21
C LEU A 190 -6.91 -11.50 3.84
N LEU A 191 -5.77 -11.37 3.18
CA LEU A 191 -5.48 -12.02 1.90
C LEU A 191 -4.67 -13.28 2.13
N GLU A 192 -5.24 -14.42 1.79
CA GLU A 192 -4.58 -15.74 1.86
C GLU A 192 -4.79 -16.48 0.54
N LYS A 193 -3.70 -17.06 0.00
CA LYS A 193 -3.73 -17.86 -1.25
C LYS A 193 -4.48 -17.18 -2.40
N GLY A 194 -4.28 -15.87 -2.54
CA GLY A 194 -4.85 -15.09 -3.63
C GLY A 194 -6.34 -14.80 -3.51
N ASN A 195 -6.95 -14.95 -2.33
CA ASN A 195 -8.34 -14.61 -2.09
C ASN A 195 -8.51 -13.89 -0.74
N ILE A 196 -9.54 -13.03 -0.63
CA ILE A 196 -9.89 -12.42 0.65
C ILE A 196 -10.64 -13.45 1.49
N GLN A 197 -10.10 -13.81 2.63
CA GLN A 197 -10.70 -14.75 3.57
C GLN A 197 -11.67 -14.07 4.51
N LYS A 198 -11.30 -12.87 4.98
CA LYS A 198 -12.10 -12.11 5.94
C LYS A 198 -11.80 -10.63 5.85
N THR A 199 -12.79 -9.83 6.16
CA THR A 199 -12.68 -8.39 6.38
C THR A 199 -13.00 -8.10 7.83
N PHE A 200 -12.18 -7.28 8.46
CA PHE A 200 -12.33 -6.84 9.83
C PHE A 200 -12.63 -5.35 9.85
N ASP A 201 -13.68 -4.98 10.53
CA ASP A 201 -13.94 -3.60 10.93
C ASP A 201 -13.17 -3.27 12.21
N ARG A 202 -12.99 -1.99 12.49
CA ARG A 202 -12.14 -1.49 13.58
C ARG A 202 -12.45 -2.11 14.95
N GLU A 203 -13.71 -2.43 15.21
CA GLU A 203 -14.20 -3.07 16.44
C GLU A 203 -13.68 -4.50 16.64
N ASN A 204 -13.23 -5.15 15.55
CA ASN A 204 -12.79 -6.54 15.54
C ASN A 204 -11.29 -6.70 15.31
N PHE A 205 -10.51 -5.62 15.37
CA PHE A 205 -9.07 -5.67 15.08
C PHE A 205 -8.28 -6.54 16.07
N ASP A 206 -8.71 -6.64 17.32
CA ASP A 206 -8.09 -7.49 18.34
C ASP A 206 -8.09 -8.99 17.95
N SER A 207 -8.98 -9.41 17.07
CA SER A 207 -9.05 -10.80 16.60
C SER A 207 -8.15 -11.13 15.42
N ILE A 208 -7.56 -10.12 14.75
CA ILE A 208 -6.78 -10.32 13.52
C ILE A 208 -5.56 -11.21 13.75
N GLU A 209 -4.81 -10.89 14.79
CA GLU A 209 -3.58 -11.61 15.12
C GLU A 209 -3.85 -13.09 15.36
N LYS A 210 -4.87 -13.38 16.17
CA LYS A 210 -5.31 -14.75 16.43
C LYS A 210 -5.68 -15.48 15.14
N GLU A 211 -6.54 -14.89 14.30
CA GLU A 211 -6.97 -15.54 13.06
C GLU A 211 -5.85 -15.74 12.04
N LEU A 212 -4.86 -14.82 12.01
CA LEU A 212 -3.71 -14.94 11.13
C LEU A 212 -2.74 -16.05 11.56
N PHE A 213 -2.50 -16.16 12.88
CA PHE A 213 -1.44 -17.00 13.41
C PHE A 213 -1.90 -18.34 13.97
N ASP A 214 -3.19 -18.54 14.35
CA ASP A 214 -3.66 -19.81 14.94
C ASP A 214 -3.28 -21.02 14.08
N LYS A 215 -3.56 -20.97 12.78
CA LYS A 215 -3.21 -22.06 11.86
C LYS A 215 -1.71 -22.26 11.69
N PHE A 216 -0.95 -21.14 11.71
CA PHE A 216 0.50 -21.18 11.56
C PHE A 216 1.15 -21.75 12.81
N ILE A 217 0.73 -21.30 14.00
CA ILE A 217 1.26 -21.76 15.29
C ILE A 217 0.97 -23.24 15.50
N THR A 218 -0.26 -23.70 15.19
CA THR A 218 -0.61 -25.12 15.29
C THR A 218 0.33 -25.96 14.42
N LYS A 219 0.47 -25.61 13.14
CA LYS A 219 1.38 -26.34 12.23
C LYS A 219 2.84 -26.24 12.65
N ALA A 220 3.28 -25.09 13.18
CA ALA A 220 4.66 -24.92 13.63
C ALA A 220 4.95 -25.79 14.86
N ASN A 221 4.00 -25.88 15.81
CA ASN A 221 4.14 -26.75 16.98
C ASN A 221 4.26 -28.21 16.57
N ASP A 222 3.37 -28.70 15.68
CA ASP A 222 3.43 -30.08 15.18
C ASP A 222 4.82 -30.40 14.57
N LEU A 223 5.38 -29.47 13.76
CA LEU A 223 6.70 -29.64 13.15
C LEU A 223 7.86 -29.54 14.14
N LEU A 224 7.74 -28.70 15.16
CA LEU A 224 8.74 -28.56 16.22
C LEU A 224 8.76 -29.80 17.11
N ASP A 225 7.59 -30.38 17.44
CA ASP A 225 7.49 -31.62 18.21
C ASP A 225 8.11 -32.81 17.47
N ASP A 226 8.04 -32.81 16.12
CA ASP A 226 8.70 -33.82 15.28
C ASP A 226 10.21 -33.58 15.12
N ALA A 227 10.70 -32.34 15.35
CA ALA A 227 12.09 -31.93 15.08
C ALA A 227 12.99 -31.94 16.33
N ILE A 228 12.41 -31.95 17.54
CA ILE A 228 13.10 -31.90 18.85
C ILE A 228 12.84 -33.18 19.61
#